data_a766d4cad0720123e3addef433a9ba0c
#
_entry.id   a766d4cad0720123e3addef433a9ba0c
#
_cell.length_a   1.000
_cell.length_b   1.000
_cell.length_c   1.000
_cell.angle_alpha   90.00
_cell.angle_beta   90.00
_cell.angle_gamma   90.00
#
_symmetry.space_group_name_H-M   'P 1'
#
loop_
_entity.id
_entity.type
_entity.pdbx_description
1 polymer ?
#
loop_
_entity_poly.entity_id
_entity_poly.type
_entity_poly.pdbx_seq_one_letter_code
_entity_poly.pdbx_strand_id
1 'polypeptide(L)'
;MNENERRVTERPLLTLTEVEALARNAHAAQTDKAGRPYTEHLLAVADGVRARGGDEEQIAAAWLHDSVEDDALSEDWLREAALSRRTKDIVLALTKRQGEPPEAYADRILATPGALLVKESDLAHNANPARLAALDEFTRARLTQKYTKMRKLLGLAKAP
;
A
#
# COMPACT_ATOMS: atom_id res chain seq x y z
N MET A 1 -27.85 3.43 -22.30
CA MET A 1 -27.24 4.07 -21.15
C MET A 1 -28.05 5.31 -20.79
N ASN A 2 -28.59 5.36 -19.58
CA ASN A 2 -29.40 6.50 -19.16
C ASN A 2 -28.50 7.66 -18.67
N GLU A 3 -29.08 8.85 -18.46
CA GLU A 3 -28.30 10.04 -18.04
C GLU A 3 -27.57 9.83 -16.69
N ASN A 4 -28.13 8.98 -15.83
CA ASN A 4 -27.53 8.69 -14.53
C ASN A 4 -26.29 7.80 -14.65
N GLU A 5 -26.31 6.85 -15.59
CA GLU A 5 -25.16 6.02 -15.92
C GLU A 5 -24.05 6.82 -16.60
N ARG A 6 -24.39 7.79 -17.43
CA ARG A 6 -23.41 8.73 -18.03
C ARG A 6 -22.74 9.59 -16.97
N ARG A 7 -23.47 10.10 -15.98
CA ARG A 7 -22.92 10.91 -14.89
C ARG A 7 -21.93 10.15 -14.04
N VAL A 8 -22.14 8.83 -13.82
CA VAL A 8 -21.20 7.97 -13.08
C VAL A 8 -19.90 7.76 -13.87
N THR A 9 -19.98 7.65 -15.20
CA THR A 9 -18.80 7.44 -16.06
C THR A 9 -18.02 8.74 -16.36
N GLU A 10 -18.61 9.90 -16.13
CA GLU A 10 -18.01 11.22 -16.40
C GLU A 10 -17.38 11.88 -15.15
N ARG A 11 -17.47 11.22 -13.99
CA ARG A 11 -16.91 11.76 -12.74
C ARG A 11 -15.38 11.77 -12.85
N PRO A 12 -14.72 12.95 -12.71
CA PRO A 12 -13.27 13.03 -12.78
C PRO A 12 -12.64 12.26 -11.64
N LEU A 13 -11.53 11.57 -11.95
CA LEU A 13 -10.75 10.86 -10.93
C LEU A 13 -10.05 11.86 -10.01
N LEU A 14 -9.83 11.44 -8.77
CA LEU A 14 -9.01 12.17 -7.82
C LEU A 14 -7.59 12.33 -8.39
N THR A 15 -7.03 13.52 -8.25
CA THR A 15 -5.62 13.77 -8.59
C THR A 15 -4.71 13.14 -7.56
N LEU A 16 -3.43 12.95 -7.91
CA LEU A 16 -2.43 12.47 -6.94
C LEU A 16 -2.32 13.38 -5.72
N THR A 17 -2.41 14.69 -5.91
CA THR A 17 -2.39 15.66 -4.80
C THR A 17 -3.58 15.45 -3.87
N GLU A 18 -4.77 15.21 -4.41
CA GLU A 18 -5.96 14.92 -3.62
C GLU A 18 -5.86 13.59 -2.88
N VAL A 19 -5.33 12.54 -3.52
CA VAL A 19 -5.10 11.23 -2.90
C VAL A 19 -4.10 11.34 -1.75
N GLU A 20 -2.99 12.05 -1.97
CA GLU A 20 -2.00 12.30 -0.90
C GLU A 20 -2.64 13.01 0.30
N ALA A 21 -3.43 14.06 0.06
CA ALA A 21 -4.11 14.79 1.13
C ALA A 21 -5.08 13.91 1.90
N LEU A 22 -5.86 13.08 1.21
CA LEU A 22 -6.78 12.12 1.83
C LEU A 22 -6.03 11.10 2.69
N ALA A 23 -4.95 10.52 2.17
CA ALA A 23 -4.13 9.55 2.90
C ALA A 23 -3.49 10.18 4.15
N ARG A 24 -2.91 11.36 4.02
CA ARG A 24 -2.31 12.10 5.15
C ARG A 24 -3.34 12.40 6.23
N ASN A 25 -4.52 12.84 5.86
CA ASN A 25 -5.60 13.12 6.79
C ASN A 25 -6.10 11.84 7.48
N ALA A 26 -6.30 10.77 6.73
CA ALA A 26 -6.80 9.50 7.26
C ALA A 26 -5.84 8.87 8.28
N HIS A 27 -4.53 9.03 8.08
CA HIS A 27 -3.48 8.49 8.94
C HIS A 27 -2.86 9.52 9.89
N ALA A 28 -3.45 10.72 10.03
CA ALA A 28 -2.84 11.85 10.74
C ALA A 28 -2.48 11.54 12.21
N ALA A 29 -3.28 10.72 12.88
CA ALA A 29 -3.06 10.35 14.29
C ALA A 29 -2.29 9.03 14.45
N GLN A 30 -1.96 8.35 13.35
CA GLN A 30 -1.31 7.04 13.38
C GLN A 30 0.20 7.19 13.47
N THR A 31 0.81 6.34 14.33
CA THR A 31 2.27 6.21 14.41
C THR A 31 2.69 4.79 14.05
N ASP A 32 3.94 4.63 13.61
CA ASP A 32 4.53 3.33 13.40
C ASP A 32 5.05 2.70 14.72
N LYS A 33 5.65 1.52 14.64
CA LYS A 33 6.17 0.80 15.82
C LYS A 33 7.32 1.52 16.52
N ALA A 34 7.98 2.44 15.83
CA ALA A 34 9.03 3.29 16.40
C ALA A 34 8.49 4.63 16.92
N GLY A 35 7.17 4.86 16.87
CA GLY A 35 6.52 6.08 17.33
C GLY A 35 6.60 7.24 16.35
N ARG A 36 7.03 7.03 15.12
CA ARG A 36 7.10 8.06 14.09
C ARG A 36 5.76 8.22 13.35
N PRO A 37 5.47 9.41 12.80
CA PRO A 37 4.25 9.60 12.02
C PRO A 37 4.14 8.58 10.89
N TYR A 38 3.00 7.91 10.78
CA TYR A 38 2.78 6.88 9.76
C TYR A 38 2.83 7.43 8.33
N THR A 39 2.53 8.71 8.16
CA THR A 39 2.63 9.39 6.86
C THR A 39 4.03 9.39 6.27
N GLU A 40 5.08 9.26 7.10
CA GLU A 40 6.45 9.10 6.60
C GLU A 40 6.62 7.81 5.82
N HIS A 41 6.01 6.71 6.29
CA HIS A 41 6.00 5.43 5.57
C HIS A 41 5.25 5.54 4.25
N LEU A 42 4.07 6.16 4.26
CA LEU A 42 3.27 6.33 3.04
C LEU A 42 4.03 7.14 1.98
N LEU A 43 4.69 8.22 2.38
CA LEU A 43 5.52 9.03 1.49
C LEU A 43 6.68 8.19 0.91
N ALA A 44 7.37 7.45 1.77
CA ALA A 44 8.49 6.61 1.33
C ALA A 44 8.07 5.55 0.33
N VAL A 45 6.90 4.93 0.53
CA VAL A 45 6.36 3.93 -0.42
C VAL A 45 6.00 4.60 -1.74
N ALA A 46 5.33 5.75 -1.72
CA ALA A 46 4.98 6.49 -2.94
C ALA A 46 6.23 6.93 -3.71
N ASP A 47 7.23 7.46 -3.03
CA ASP A 47 8.50 7.86 -3.64
C ASP A 47 9.25 6.64 -4.21
N GLY A 48 9.23 5.53 -3.51
CA GLY A 48 9.82 4.28 -3.96
C GLY A 48 9.14 3.72 -5.21
N VAL A 49 7.84 3.87 -5.35
CA VAL A 49 7.09 3.51 -6.55
C VAL A 49 7.51 4.39 -7.72
N ARG A 50 7.63 5.71 -7.52
CA ARG A 50 8.14 6.63 -8.55
C ARG A 50 9.55 6.25 -8.99
N ALA A 51 10.43 5.99 -8.06
CA ALA A 51 11.82 5.62 -8.34
C ALA A 51 11.95 4.32 -9.15
N ARG A 52 10.96 3.42 -9.01
CA ARG A 52 10.90 2.17 -9.77
C ARG A 52 10.16 2.28 -11.10
N GLY A 53 9.80 3.49 -11.50
CA GLY A 53 9.08 3.74 -12.77
C GLY A 53 7.58 3.43 -12.71
N GLY A 54 6.99 3.38 -11.53
CA GLY A 54 5.55 3.19 -11.36
C GLY A 54 4.74 4.34 -11.96
N ASP A 55 3.52 4.03 -12.41
CA ASP A 55 2.60 5.01 -12.97
C ASP A 55 1.75 5.71 -11.89
N GLU A 56 0.92 6.67 -12.31
CA GLU A 56 0.08 7.44 -11.38
C GLU A 56 -0.90 6.57 -10.60
N GLU A 57 -1.44 5.52 -11.22
CA GLU A 57 -2.36 4.61 -10.54
C GLU A 57 -1.64 3.82 -9.43
N GLN A 58 -0.42 3.40 -9.68
CA GLN A 58 0.43 2.73 -8.69
C GLN A 58 0.86 3.68 -7.56
N ILE A 59 1.17 4.93 -7.88
CA ILE A 59 1.51 5.94 -6.87
C ILE A 59 0.29 6.25 -5.98
N ALA A 60 -0.89 6.39 -6.56
CA ALA A 60 -2.12 6.56 -5.80
C ALA A 60 -2.37 5.36 -4.87
N ALA A 61 -2.18 4.15 -5.39
CA ALA A 61 -2.30 2.94 -4.57
C ALA A 61 -1.26 2.90 -3.44
N ALA A 62 -0.06 3.41 -3.66
CA ALA A 62 0.97 3.49 -2.63
C ALA A 62 0.52 4.35 -1.44
N TRP A 63 -0.09 5.50 -1.70
CA TRP A 63 -0.64 6.35 -0.64
C TRP A 63 -1.76 5.68 0.15
N LEU A 64 -2.56 4.84 -0.50
CA LEU A 64 -3.75 4.23 0.08
C LEU A 64 -3.55 2.77 0.53
N HIS A 65 -2.38 2.18 0.29
CA HIS A 65 -2.19 0.73 0.40
C HIS A 65 -2.49 0.14 1.79
N ASP A 66 -2.31 0.91 2.85
CA ASP A 66 -2.59 0.49 4.23
C ASP A 66 -3.91 1.06 4.78
N SER A 67 -4.63 1.85 4.00
CA SER A 67 -5.80 2.59 4.50
C SER A 67 -6.95 1.71 4.96
N VAL A 68 -7.23 0.64 4.23
CA VAL A 68 -8.30 -0.30 4.58
C VAL A 68 -7.84 -1.26 5.67
N GLU A 69 -6.64 -1.81 5.57
CA GLU A 69 -6.08 -2.73 6.56
C GLU A 69 -5.99 -2.08 7.95
N ASP A 70 -5.61 -0.80 8.00
CA ASP A 70 -5.44 -0.04 9.24
C ASP A 70 -6.72 0.66 9.72
N ASP A 71 -7.85 0.41 9.08
CA ASP A 71 -9.15 1.05 9.36
C ASP A 71 -9.13 2.58 9.27
N ALA A 72 -8.17 3.15 8.54
CA ALA A 72 -8.10 4.59 8.30
C ALA A 72 -9.19 5.06 7.35
N LEU A 73 -9.52 4.24 6.37
CA LEU A 73 -10.63 4.39 5.43
C LEU A 73 -11.35 3.05 5.30
N SER A 74 -12.66 3.08 5.05
CA SER A 74 -13.43 1.84 4.87
C SER A 74 -13.25 1.24 3.47
N GLU A 75 -13.49 -0.06 3.34
CA GLU A 75 -13.54 -0.71 2.03
C GLU A 75 -14.66 -0.11 1.17
N ASP A 76 -15.81 0.22 1.75
CA ASP A 76 -16.92 0.87 1.04
C ASP A 76 -16.51 2.23 0.50
N TRP A 77 -15.79 3.03 1.28
CA TRP A 77 -15.23 4.29 0.81
C TRP A 77 -14.33 4.07 -0.43
N LEU A 78 -13.44 3.10 -0.36
CA LEU A 78 -12.52 2.78 -1.47
C LEU A 78 -13.29 2.38 -2.72
N ARG A 79 -14.30 1.53 -2.58
CA ARG A 79 -15.11 1.05 -3.71
C ARG A 79 -15.86 2.18 -4.40
N GLU A 80 -16.35 3.16 -3.65
CA GLU A 80 -17.13 4.30 -4.15
C GLU A 80 -16.26 5.49 -4.57
N ALA A 81 -15.01 5.54 -4.16
CA ALA A 81 -14.12 6.65 -4.45
C ALA A 81 -13.91 6.86 -5.97
N ALA A 82 -13.67 8.10 -6.36
CA ALA A 82 -13.36 8.47 -7.74
C ALA A 82 -11.90 8.10 -8.08
N LEU A 83 -11.61 6.81 -8.09
CA LEU A 83 -10.32 6.20 -8.41
C LEU A 83 -10.50 5.21 -9.55
N SER A 84 -9.44 4.98 -10.32
CA SER A 84 -9.48 3.94 -11.33
C SER A 84 -9.69 2.57 -10.71
N ARG A 85 -10.28 1.64 -11.48
CA ARG A 85 -10.43 0.27 -11.03
C ARG A 85 -9.09 -0.37 -10.68
N ARG A 86 -8.07 -0.11 -11.48
CA ARG A 86 -6.73 -0.65 -11.26
C ARG A 86 -6.14 -0.20 -9.92
N THR A 87 -6.28 1.10 -9.59
CA THR A 87 -5.86 1.61 -8.27
C THR A 87 -6.57 0.90 -7.13
N LYS A 88 -7.89 0.75 -7.23
CA LYS A 88 -8.68 0.04 -6.21
C LYS A 88 -8.29 -1.42 -6.07
N ASP A 89 -8.08 -2.10 -7.18
CA ASP A 89 -7.66 -3.51 -7.18
C ASP A 89 -6.29 -3.69 -6.53
N ILE A 90 -5.35 -2.78 -6.78
CA ILE A 90 -4.03 -2.81 -6.14
C ILE A 90 -4.16 -2.63 -4.63
N VAL A 91 -4.92 -1.64 -4.17
CA VAL A 91 -5.11 -1.40 -2.73
C VAL A 91 -5.73 -2.63 -2.06
N LEU A 92 -6.76 -3.22 -2.66
CA LEU A 92 -7.41 -4.42 -2.11
C LEU A 92 -6.48 -5.64 -2.13
N ALA A 93 -5.65 -5.78 -3.16
CA ALA A 93 -4.66 -6.86 -3.20
C ALA A 93 -3.65 -6.76 -2.06
N LEU A 94 -3.27 -5.55 -1.68
CA LEU A 94 -2.32 -5.27 -0.61
C LEU A 94 -2.96 -5.24 0.79
N THR A 95 -4.28 -5.29 0.85
CA THR A 95 -5.04 -5.38 2.11
C THR A 95 -5.06 -6.82 2.60
N LYS A 96 -4.31 -7.11 3.65
CA LYS A 96 -4.26 -8.45 4.24
C LYS A 96 -5.58 -8.76 4.93
N ARG A 97 -6.07 -9.99 4.76
CA ARG A 97 -7.31 -10.45 5.37
C ARG A 97 -7.03 -11.16 6.68
N GLN A 98 -7.97 -11.06 7.62
CA GLN A 98 -7.86 -11.75 8.90
C GLN A 98 -7.73 -13.27 8.69
N GLY A 99 -6.73 -13.87 9.35
CA GLY A 99 -6.50 -15.31 9.27
C GLY A 99 -5.91 -15.80 7.95
N GLU A 100 -5.58 -14.91 7.03
CA GLU A 100 -5.03 -15.27 5.74
C GLU A 100 -3.57 -15.71 5.86
N PRO A 101 -3.19 -16.89 5.31
CA PRO A 101 -1.79 -17.29 5.30
C PRO A 101 -0.97 -16.42 4.33
N PRO A 102 0.34 -16.20 4.62
CA PRO A 102 1.21 -15.37 3.76
C PRO A 102 1.24 -15.83 2.30
N GLU A 103 1.12 -17.14 2.05
CA GLU A 103 1.11 -17.71 0.71
C GLU A 103 -0.09 -17.24 -0.11
N ALA A 104 -1.29 -17.23 0.48
CA ALA A 104 -2.51 -16.75 -0.17
C ALA A 104 -2.45 -15.25 -0.46
N TYR A 105 -1.92 -14.47 0.46
CA TYR A 105 -1.67 -13.05 0.29
C TYR A 105 -0.70 -12.77 -0.87
N ALA A 106 0.42 -13.48 -0.90
CA ALA A 106 1.40 -13.37 -1.98
C ALA A 106 0.80 -13.75 -3.34
N ASP A 107 0.03 -14.83 -3.40
CA ASP A 107 -0.64 -15.26 -4.65
C ASP A 107 -1.57 -14.18 -5.18
N ARG A 108 -2.34 -13.52 -4.30
CA ARG A 108 -3.23 -12.43 -4.71
C ARG A 108 -2.45 -11.23 -5.24
N ILE A 109 -1.34 -10.86 -4.63
CA ILE A 109 -0.49 -9.77 -5.10
C ILE A 109 0.05 -10.09 -6.49
N LEU A 110 0.57 -11.30 -6.69
CA LEU A 110 1.12 -11.74 -7.97
C LEU A 110 0.05 -11.81 -9.08
N ALA A 111 -1.18 -12.14 -8.72
CA ALA A 111 -2.30 -12.21 -9.65
C ALA A 111 -2.89 -10.84 -10.03
N THR A 112 -2.56 -9.77 -9.30
CA THR A 112 -3.13 -8.45 -9.51
C THR A 112 -2.15 -7.55 -10.25
N PRO A 113 -2.45 -7.15 -11.52
CA PRO A 113 -1.56 -6.30 -12.29
C PRO A 113 -1.21 -5.00 -11.57
N GLY A 114 0.08 -4.71 -11.47
CA GLY A 114 0.60 -3.49 -10.85
C GLY A 114 0.85 -3.57 -9.34
N ALA A 115 0.31 -4.58 -8.65
CA ALA A 115 0.41 -4.67 -7.20
C ALA A 115 1.83 -5.02 -6.71
N LEU A 116 2.57 -5.85 -7.45
CA LEU A 116 3.90 -6.30 -7.02
C LEU A 116 4.87 -5.13 -6.84
N LEU A 117 4.89 -4.17 -7.76
CA LEU A 117 5.79 -3.03 -7.69
C LEU A 117 5.52 -2.18 -6.44
N VAL A 118 4.26 -1.98 -6.10
CA VAL A 118 3.85 -1.24 -4.89
C VAL A 118 4.28 -2.01 -3.64
N LYS A 119 4.05 -3.31 -3.60
CA LYS A 119 4.48 -4.17 -2.48
C LYS A 119 5.99 -4.22 -2.33
N GLU A 120 6.73 -4.23 -3.42
CA GLU A 120 8.19 -4.16 -3.38
C GLU A 120 8.69 -2.88 -2.71
N SER A 121 8.07 -1.74 -3.04
CA SER A 121 8.40 -0.46 -2.41
C SER A 121 8.06 -0.46 -0.91
N ASP A 122 6.90 -1.02 -0.54
CA ASP A 122 6.49 -1.19 0.85
C ASP A 122 7.50 -2.03 1.63
N LEU A 123 7.88 -3.18 1.11
CA LEU A 123 8.87 -4.07 1.73
C LEU A 123 10.25 -3.40 1.85
N ALA A 124 10.66 -2.64 0.85
CA ALA A 124 11.96 -1.96 0.87
C ALA A 124 12.03 -0.94 2.00
N HIS A 125 10.97 -0.17 2.23
CA HIS A 125 10.91 0.79 3.33
C HIS A 125 10.82 0.08 4.69
N ASN A 126 9.95 -0.93 4.81
CA ASN A 126 9.80 -1.69 6.03
C ASN A 126 11.10 -2.39 6.46
N ALA A 127 11.88 -2.89 5.51
CA ALA A 127 13.16 -3.57 5.76
C ALA A 127 14.36 -2.63 5.78
N ASN A 128 14.17 -1.32 5.69
CA ASN A 128 15.26 -0.35 5.76
C ASN A 128 16.03 -0.52 7.08
N PRO A 129 17.38 -0.72 7.03
CA PRO A 129 18.17 -0.97 8.24
C PRO A 129 18.03 0.10 9.32
N ALA A 130 17.97 1.37 8.94
CA ALA A 130 17.80 2.47 9.88
C ALA A 130 16.45 2.40 10.61
N ARG A 131 15.40 2.01 9.88
CA ARG A 131 14.07 1.86 10.45
C ARG A 131 13.98 0.65 11.38
N LEU A 132 14.58 -0.47 11.01
CA LEU A 132 14.64 -1.68 11.85
C LEU A 132 15.50 -1.46 13.09
N ALA A 133 16.57 -0.68 12.99
CA ALA A 133 17.46 -0.37 14.11
C ALA A 133 16.78 0.40 15.25
N ALA A 134 15.69 1.13 14.94
CA ALA A 134 14.90 1.85 15.95
C ALA A 134 14.02 0.93 16.81
N LEU A 135 13.89 -0.35 16.45
CA LEU A 135 13.06 -1.33 17.14
C LEU A 135 13.88 -2.15 18.12
N ASP A 136 13.21 -2.73 19.13
CA ASP A 136 13.87 -3.71 20.02
C ASP A 136 14.33 -4.94 19.23
N GLU A 137 15.28 -5.67 19.79
CA GLU A 137 15.91 -6.81 19.13
C GLU A 137 14.91 -7.92 18.74
N PHE A 138 13.98 -8.24 19.63
CA PHE A 138 12.97 -9.26 19.37
C PHE A 138 12.04 -8.87 18.22
N THR A 139 11.50 -7.66 18.24
CA THR A 139 10.62 -7.15 17.19
C THR A 139 11.36 -7.07 15.85
N ARG A 140 12.61 -6.58 15.87
CA ARG A 140 13.43 -6.49 14.66
C ARG A 140 13.67 -7.86 14.04
N ALA A 141 14.04 -8.86 14.83
CA ALA A 141 14.28 -10.22 14.35
C ALA A 141 13.01 -10.82 13.73
N ARG A 142 11.87 -10.68 14.38
CA ARG A 142 10.58 -11.18 13.93
C ARG A 142 10.17 -10.54 12.60
N LEU A 143 10.29 -9.22 12.48
CA LEU A 143 9.93 -8.50 11.26
C LEU A 143 10.89 -8.80 10.12
N THR A 144 12.18 -8.93 10.39
CA THR A 144 13.19 -9.29 9.38
C THR A 144 12.83 -10.65 8.76
N GLN A 145 12.47 -11.64 9.55
CA GLN A 145 12.04 -12.94 9.06
C GLN A 145 10.76 -12.84 8.21
N LYS A 146 9.80 -12.06 8.68
CA LYS A 146 8.53 -11.84 7.97
C LYS A 146 8.77 -11.23 6.58
N TYR A 147 9.59 -10.19 6.50
CA TYR A 147 9.87 -9.51 5.24
C TYR A 147 10.69 -10.39 4.30
N THR A 148 11.66 -11.12 4.81
CA THR A 148 12.47 -12.06 4.03
C THR A 148 11.59 -13.16 3.41
N LYS A 149 10.67 -13.73 4.20
CA LYS A 149 9.71 -14.73 3.73
C LYS A 149 8.82 -14.17 2.62
N MET A 150 8.29 -12.97 2.82
CA MET A 150 7.41 -12.34 1.83
C MET A 150 8.15 -12.06 0.52
N ARG A 151 9.37 -11.53 0.57
CA ARG A 151 10.18 -11.32 -0.63
C ARG A 151 10.38 -12.64 -1.39
N LYS A 152 10.65 -13.72 -0.69
CA LYS A 152 10.81 -15.05 -1.30
C LYS A 152 9.52 -15.53 -1.96
N LEU A 153 8.39 -15.40 -1.28
CA LEU A 153 7.08 -15.79 -1.82
C LEU A 153 6.71 -14.99 -3.08
N LEU A 154 7.10 -13.73 -3.13
CA LEU A 154 6.84 -12.84 -4.27
C LEU A 154 7.89 -12.97 -5.40
N GLY A 155 8.91 -13.79 -5.21
CA GLY A 155 9.98 -13.94 -6.21
C GLY A 155 10.89 -12.72 -6.35
N LEU A 156 10.94 -11.85 -5.34
CA LEU A 156 11.79 -10.67 -5.32
C LEU A 156 13.24 -11.03 -4.93
N ALA A 157 14.19 -10.28 -5.49
CA ALA A 157 15.58 -10.43 -5.11
C ALA A 157 15.80 -10.13 -3.62
N LYS A 158 16.83 -10.74 -3.01
CA LYS A 158 17.23 -10.41 -1.64
C LYS A 158 17.52 -8.91 -1.55
N ALA A 159 17.11 -8.29 -0.43
CA ALA A 159 17.51 -6.91 -0.15
C ALA A 159 19.04 -6.81 -0.12
N PRO A 160 19.61 -5.73 -0.69
CA PRO A 160 21.04 -5.50 -0.68
C PRO A 160 21.61 -5.34 0.74
#